data_6fc67a91bf82bdf00821ca3652c077cf
#
_entry.id   6fc67a91bf82bdf00821ca3652c077cf
#
_cell.length_a   1.000
_cell.length_b   1.000
_cell.length_c   1.000
_cell.angle_alpha   90.00
_cell.angle_beta   90.00
_cell.angle_gamma   90.00
#
_symmetry.space_group_name_H-M   'P 1'
#
loop_
_entity.id
_entity.type
_entity.pdbx_description
1 polymer ?
#
loop_
_entity_poly.entity_id
_entity_poly.type
_entity_poly.pdbx_seq_one_letter_code
_entity_poly.pdbx_strand_id
1 'polypeptide(L)'
;MIEPVEQPGNETKPLLAAITRQRTAKRPVWIMRQAGRYLPEYRRFRESYSFKDLAGNAELATEVTLMPLKRFPFDAAIVFADIMSPLPSIGVEFEFDPGPVVAEPIRTASDLERLHAPDGEVAPEVISALKLVRRELKPTTALLGFCGAPWTLAAYLVEGRGVKEFPTLRAFAAAEPELLDTLLGKLSGLMADYLIAQHAAGADAVQVFDSWAGVLSLSDWERMIKPHLTRLLERVGDAGIPRIMFLQNAPHLVDAYARLPAEALATDWRLDLGKLQRLYPDRAVQGNIDPALLLAGTDVTRNATRELLQAVDATGHIVNLGHGILPTTPIASVEALIQAVQEESR
;
A
#
# COMPACT_ATOMS: atom_id res chain seq x y z
N MET A 1 43.72 -20.09 -18.98
CA MET A 1 42.86 -19.34 -18.09
C MET A 1 41.58 -19.07 -18.87
N ILE A 2 40.49 -19.72 -18.51
CA ILE A 2 39.18 -19.55 -19.16
C ILE A 2 38.53 -18.41 -18.38
N GLU A 3 38.28 -17.27 -19.05
CA GLU A 3 37.50 -16.18 -18.45
C GLU A 3 36.11 -16.68 -18.08
N PRO A 4 35.58 -16.31 -16.90
CA PRO A 4 34.24 -16.68 -16.55
C PRO A 4 33.27 -15.98 -17.50
N VAL A 5 32.46 -16.76 -18.21
CA VAL A 5 31.33 -16.28 -19.00
C VAL A 5 30.38 -15.60 -18.02
N GLU A 6 30.25 -14.27 -18.12
CA GLU A 6 29.20 -13.50 -17.45
C GLU A 6 27.84 -14.09 -17.87
N GLN A 7 27.15 -14.69 -16.92
CA GLN A 7 25.74 -15.08 -17.13
C GLN A 7 24.95 -13.81 -17.39
N PRO A 8 23.97 -13.80 -18.33
CA PRO A 8 23.15 -12.61 -18.62
C PRO A 8 22.44 -12.22 -17.31
N GLY A 9 22.72 -10.98 -16.87
CA GLY A 9 22.45 -10.45 -15.56
C GLY A 9 21.01 -10.68 -15.15
N ASN A 10 20.86 -11.19 -13.93
CA ASN A 10 19.65 -11.07 -13.15
C ASN A 10 19.43 -9.57 -12.89
N GLU A 11 18.71 -8.88 -13.79
CA GLU A 11 18.43 -7.45 -13.67
C GLU A 11 17.63 -7.23 -12.38
N THR A 12 18.32 -6.85 -11.32
CA THR A 12 17.73 -6.64 -10.00
C THR A 12 16.73 -5.48 -10.10
N LYS A 13 15.46 -5.74 -9.77
CA LYS A 13 14.44 -4.69 -9.74
C LYS A 13 14.82 -3.62 -8.72
N PRO A 14 14.95 -2.34 -9.09
CA PRO A 14 15.43 -1.29 -8.18
C PRO A 14 14.62 -1.19 -6.89
N LEU A 15 13.29 -1.40 -6.96
CA LEU A 15 12.43 -1.40 -5.77
C LEU A 15 12.82 -2.51 -4.78
N LEU A 16 13.04 -3.74 -5.24
CA LEU A 16 13.40 -4.86 -4.36
C LEU A 16 14.77 -4.66 -3.75
N ALA A 17 15.73 -4.16 -4.53
CA ALA A 17 17.04 -3.80 -4.02
C ALA A 17 16.95 -2.73 -2.93
N ALA A 18 16.09 -1.71 -3.09
CA ALA A 18 15.87 -0.70 -2.06
C ALA A 18 15.21 -1.29 -0.80
N ILE A 19 14.19 -2.15 -0.94
CA ILE A 19 13.55 -2.84 0.20
C ILE A 19 14.57 -3.64 1.01
N THR A 20 15.48 -4.33 0.35
CA THR A 20 16.55 -5.12 0.99
C THR A 20 17.80 -4.30 1.32
N ARG A 21 17.74 -2.94 1.19
CA ARG A 21 18.82 -2.00 1.45
C ARG A 21 20.11 -2.28 0.65
N GLN A 22 19.95 -2.84 -0.52
CA GLN A 22 21.05 -2.91 -1.49
C GLN A 22 21.21 -1.57 -2.20
N ARG A 23 22.43 -1.22 -2.52
CA ARG A 23 22.71 0.01 -3.29
C ARG A 23 22.19 -0.14 -4.72
N THR A 24 21.41 0.84 -5.17
CA THR A 24 20.89 0.92 -6.54
C THR A 24 21.56 2.03 -7.31
N ALA A 25 21.65 1.90 -8.64
CA ALA A 25 22.19 2.97 -9.50
C ALA A 25 21.31 4.23 -9.47
N LYS A 26 20.01 4.08 -9.21
CA LYS A 26 19.05 5.16 -9.04
C LYS A 26 18.09 4.81 -7.92
N ARG A 27 17.52 5.82 -7.25
CA ARG A 27 16.43 5.60 -6.30
C ARG A 27 15.18 5.14 -7.05
N PRO A 28 14.51 4.05 -6.64
CA PRO A 28 13.25 3.65 -7.26
C PRO A 28 12.16 4.64 -6.94
N VAL A 29 11.27 4.88 -7.90
CA VAL A 29 10.12 5.76 -7.77
C VAL A 29 8.84 5.08 -8.24
N TRP A 30 7.81 5.14 -7.43
CA TRP A 30 6.42 4.86 -7.78
C TRP A 30 5.51 5.78 -6.96
N ILE A 31 4.25 5.92 -7.33
CA ILE A 31 3.34 6.85 -6.66
C ILE A 31 2.08 6.12 -6.21
N MET A 32 1.75 6.23 -4.92
CA MET A 32 0.50 5.69 -4.37
C MET A 32 -0.72 6.26 -5.12
N ARG A 33 -1.63 5.37 -5.55
CA ARG A 33 -2.77 5.68 -6.43
C ARG A 33 -2.36 6.20 -7.82
N GLN A 34 -1.17 5.79 -8.32
CA GLN A 34 -0.67 6.18 -9.65
C GLN A 34 -1.63 5.86 -10.79
N ALA A 35 -2.43 4.80 -10.67
CA ALA A 35 -3.57 4.53 -11.57
C ALA A 35 -4.81 5.23 -10.99
N GLY A 36 -5.12 6.45 -11.44
CA GLY A 36 -6.14 7.23 -10.78
C GLY A 36 -6.64 8.45 -11.56
N ARG A 37 -7.56 9.19 -10.94
CA ARG A 37 -8.33 10.28 -11.55
C ARG A 37 -7.51 11.45 -12.12
N TYR A 38 -6.23 11.60 -11.74
CA TYR A 38 -5.36 12.61 -12.33
C TYR A 38 -4.98 12.28 -13.78
N LEU A 39 -5.03 11.00 -14.18
CA LEU A 39 -4.78 10.56 -15.55
C LEU A 39 -5.99 10.81 -16.47
N PRO A 40 -5.82 11.50 -17.62
CA PRO A 40 -6.90 11.70 -18.59
C PRO A 40 -7.48 10.39 -19.12
N GLU A 41 -6.62 9.39 -19.38
CA GLU A 41 -7.02 8.05 -19.84
C GLU A 41 -7.88 7.33 -18.80
N TYR A 42 -7.55 7.41 -17.52
CA TYR A 42 -8.39 6.86 -16.46
C TYR A 42 -9.75 7.54 -16.39
N ARG A 43 -9.80 8.88 -16.52
CA ARG A 43 -11.09 9.60 -16.50
C ARG A 43 -12.00 9.16 -17.65
N ARG A 44 -11.46 8.93 -18.86
CA ARG A 44 -12.22 8.38 -19.99
C ARG A 44 -12.80 6.99 -19.69
N PHE A 45 -12.02 6.13 -19.03
CA PHE A 45 -12.51 4.82 -18.58
C PHE A 45 -13.67 4.96 -17.59
N ARG A 46 -13.59 5.96 -16.69
CA ARG A 46 -14.65 6.24 -15.71
C ARG A 46 -15.95 6.79 -16.31
N GLU A 47 -15.93 7.24 -17.55
CA GLU A 47 -17.15 7.60 -18.30
C GLU A 47 -17.99 6.37 -18.67
N SER A 48 -17.34 5.22 -18.89
CA SER A 48 -17.98 3.97 -19.32
C SER A 48 -18.13 2.93 -18.22
N TYR A 49 -17.28 2.95 -17.21
CA TYR A 49 -17.22 1.94 -16.16
C TYR A 49 -17.25 2.57 -14.76
N SER A 50 -18.03 1.98 -13.84
CA SER A 50 -17.96 2.33 -12.43
C SER A 50 -16.62 1.90 -11.81
N PHE A 51 -16.31 2.37 -10.60
CA PHE A 51 -15.13 1.87 -9.88
C PHE A 51 -15.24 0.36 -9.60
N LYS A 52 -16.43 -0.11 -9.26
CA LYS A 52 -16.75 -1.51 -9.00
C LYS A 52 -16.51 -2.37 -10.24
N ASP A 53 -16.92 -1.90 -11.42
CA ASP A 53 -16.68 -2.61 -12.68
C ASP A 53 -15.18 -2.73 -12.97
N LEU A 54 -14.43 -1.63 -12.77
CA LEU A 54 -12.98 -1.62 -13.01
C LEU A 54 -12.21 -2.52 -12.04
N ALA A 55 -12.58 -2.52 -10.77
CA ALA A 55 -11.91 -3.34 -9.76
C ALA A 55 -12.39 -4.81 -9.74
N GLY A 56 -13.62 -5.05 -10.21
CA GLY A 56 -14.24 -6.37 -10.28
C GLY A 56 -14.02 -7.13 -11.60
N ASN A 57 -13.23 -6.58 -12.52
CA ASN A 57 -12.90 -7.22 -13.79
C ASN A 57 -11.38 -7.24 -14.00
N ALA A 58 -10.80 -8.43 -14.15
CA ALA A 58 -9.35 -8.62 -14.20
C ALA A 58 -8.68 -7.90 -15.38
N GLU A 59 -9.29 -7.89 -16.55
CA GLU A 59 -8.78 -7.25 -17.78
C GLU A 59 -8.80 -5.73 -17.62
N LEU A 60 -9.91 -5.17 -17.12
CA LEU A 60 -10.05 -3.73 -16.88
C LEU A 60 -9.10 -3.26 -15.79
N ALA A 61 -8.98 -4.00 -14.67
CA ALA A 61 -8.03 -3.71 -13.61
C ALA A 61 -6.58 -3.74 -14.11
N THR A 62 -6.26 -4.69 -15.00
CA THR A 62 -4.94 -4.79 -15.66
C THR A 62 -4.67 -3.57 -16.52
N GLU A 63 -5.61 -3.17 -17.37
CA GLU A 63 -5.43 -2.00 -18.23
C GLU A 63 -5.22 -0.73 -17.41
N VAL A 64 -6.03 -0.52 -16.36
CA VAL A 64 -5.90 0.60 -15.44
C VAL A 64 -4.56 0.58 -14.71
N THR A 65 -4.12 -0.59 -14.22
CA THR A 65 -2.82 -0.75 -13.55
C THR A 65 -1.66 -0.31 -14.46
N LEU A 66 -1.73 -0.62 -15.74
CA LEU A 66 -0.67 -0.32 -16.72
C LEU A 66 -0.68 1.11 -17.27
N MET A 67 -1.79 1.87 -17.12
CA MET A 67 -1.89 3.24 -17.64
C MET A 67 -0.72 4.14 -17.20
N PRO A 68 -0.39 4.24 -15.89
CA PRO A 68 0.70 5.12 -15.44
C PRO A 68 2.07 4.68 -15.95
N LEU A 69 2.31 3.37 -16.14
CA LEU A 69 3.59 2.86 -16.63
C LEU A 69 3.79 3.09 -18.14
N LYS A 70 2.70 3.23 -18.90
CA LYS A 70 2.75 3.65 -20.31
C LYS A 70 3.15 5.12 -20.45
N ARG A 71 2.87 5.93 -19.43
CA ARG A 71 3.14 7.38 -19.42
C ARG A 71 4.45 7.74 -18.71
N PHE A 72 4.74 7.08 -17.59
CA PHE A 72 5.87 7.43 -16.73
C PHE A 72 6.81 6.24 -16.53
N PRO A 73 8.10 6.47 -16.38
CA PRO A 73 9.10 5.43 -16.13
C PRO A 73 9.13 5.05 -14.62
N PHE A 74 7.99 4.65 -14.08
CA PHE A 74 7.91 4.13 -12.72
C PHE A 74 8.63 2.78 -12.58
N ASP A 75 9.26 2.57 -11.42
CA ASP A 75 10.00 1.35 -11.09
C ASP A 75 9.09 0.26 -10.50
N ALA A 76 7.84 0.59 -10.18
CA ALA A 76 6.85 -0.40 -9.74
C ALA A 76 5.44 -0.10 -10.28
N ALA A 77 4.69 -1.19 -10.50
CA ALA A 77 3.23 -1.19 -10.60
C ALA A 77 2.65 -1.59 -9.25
N ILE A 78 1.52 -1.01 -8.87
CA ILE A 78 0.65 -1.52 -7.82
C ILE A 78 -0.69 -1.92 -8.45
N VAL A 79 -1.17 -3.12 -8.16
CA VAL A 79 -2.42 -3.61 -8.76
C VAL A 79 -3.58 -2.68 -8.44
N PHE A 80 -4.43 -2.41 -9.45
CA PHE A 80 -5.64 -1.61 -9.25
C PHE A 80 -6.71 -2.46 -8.58
N ALA A 81 -6.98 -2.18 -7.31
CA ALA A 81 -7.97 -2.85 -6.48
C ALA A 81 -8.38 -1.93 -5.33
N ASP A 82 -9.30 -2.38 -4.47
CA ASP A 82 -9.62 -1.73 -3.20
C ASP A 82 -9.18 -2.59 -2.01
N ILE A 83 -8.91 -1.96 -0.86
CA ILE A 83 -8.57 -2.68 0.38
C ILE A 83 -9.71 -3.57 0.88
N MET A 84 -10.95 -3.28 0.46
CA MET A 84 -12.14 -4.07 0.78
C MET A 84 -12.33 -5.29 -0.13
N SER A 85 -11.60 -5.40 -1.26
CA SER A 85 -11.76 -6.50 -2.24
C SER A 85 -11.76 -7.91 -1.65
N PRO A 86 -10.98 -8.25 -0.61
CA PRO A 86 -11.02 -9.59 -0.02
C PRO A 86 -12.24 -9.87 0.86
N LEU A 87 -12.96 -8.86 1.34
CA LEU A 87 -14.01 -9.03 2.35
C LEU A 87 -15.28 -9.76 1.88
N PRO A 88 -15.71 -9.68 0.60
CA PRO A 88 -16.84 -10.50 0.12
C PRO A 88 -16.62 -12.00 0.30
N SER A 89 -15.38 -12.48 0.26
CA SER A 89 -15.05 -13.91 0.45
C SER A 89 -15.39 -14.44 1.85
N ILE A 90 -15.59 -13.55 2.82
CA ILE A 90 -15.98 -13.90 4.20
C ILE A 90 -17.39 -13.44 4.57
N GLY A 91 -18.22 -13.08 3.58
CA GLY A 91 -19.63 -12.71 3.79
C GLY A 91 -19.89 -11.23 4.04
N VAL A 92 -18.93 -10.33 3.77
CA VAL A 92 -19.12 -8.88 3.90
C VAL A 92 -19.57 -8.27 2.59
N GLU A 93 -20.78 -7.76 2.53
CA GLU A 93 -21.27 -6.97 1.39
C GLU A 93 -21.01 -5.48 1.60
N PHE A 94 -20.54 -4.80 0.56
CA PHE A 94 -20.31 -3.36 0.58
C PHE A 94 -20.52 -2.73 -0.80
N GLU A 95 -20.75 -1.43 -0.80
CA GLU A 95 -20.87 -0.59 -1.99
C GLU A 95 -19.95 0.62 -1.89
N PHE A 96 -19.87 1.42 -2.98
CA PHE A 96 -19.10 2.66 -3.01
C PHE A 96 -20.03 3.87 -3.15
N ASP A 97 -20.14 4.70 -2.08
CA ASP A 97 -20.92 5.96 -2.06
C ASP A 97 -20.31 7.02 -1.10
N PRO A 98 -19.46 7.94 -1.54
CA PRO A 98 -18.40 7.81 -2.56
C PRO A 98 -17.24 6.90 -2.14
N GLY A 99 -17.14 6.48 -0.88
CA GLY A 99 -16.22 5.50 -0.30
C GLY A 99 -16.93 4.21 0.04
N PRO A 100 -16.21 3.23 0.64
CA PRO A 100 -16.81 1.96 1.06
C PRO A 100 -17.94 2.19 2.07
N VAL A 101 -19.10 1.58 1.83
CA VAL A 101 -20.26 1.53 2.72
C VAL A 101 -20.62 0.07 2.94
N VAL A 102 -20.47 -0.41 4.16
CA VAL A 102 -20.80 -1.77 4.57
C VAL A 102 -22.29 -1.86 4.89
N ALA A 103 -23.00 -2.78 4.24
CA ALA A 103 -24.46 -2.92 4.39
C ALA A 103 -24.86 -3.31 5.83
N GLU A 104 -24.11 -4.26 6.40
CA GLU A 104 -24.35 -4.79 7.74
C GLU A 104 -23.11 -4.68 8.63
N PRO A 105 -22.93 -3.58 9.37
CA PRO A 105 -21.79 -3.39 10.26
C PRO A 105 -21.68 -4.47 11.35
N ILE A 106 -20.44 -4.74 11.80
CA ILE A 106 -20.13 -5.75 12.82
C ILE A 106 -20.04 -5.06 14.19
N ARG A 107 -21.02 -5.30 15.09
CA ARG A 107 -21.09 -4.65 16.40
C ARG A 107 -21.47 -5.59 17.55
N THR A 108 -21.85 -6.82 17.23
CA THR A 108 -22.27 -7.82 18.20
C THR A 108 -21.62 -9.18 17.92
N ALA A 109 -21.68 -10.11 18.85
CA ALA A 109 -21.22 -11.48 18.64
C ALA A 109 -21.95 -12.15 17.47
N SER A 110 -23.28 -11.94 17.35
CA SER A 110 -24.07 -12.47 16.23
C SER A 110 -23.63 -11.90 14.88
N ASP A 111 -23.22 -10.61 14.83
CA ASP A 111 -22.68 -10.03 13.61
C ASP A 111 -21.35 -10.68 13.22
N LEU A 112 -20.50 -10.95 14.22
CA LEU A 112 -19.20 -11.60 14.01
C LEU A 112 -19.34 -13.06 13.53
N GLU A 113 -20.39 -13.76 13.93
CA GLU A 113 -20.72 -15.13 13.49
C GLU A 113 -21.06 -15.20 11.99
N ARG A 114 -21.51 -14.09 11.38
CA ARG A 114 -21.74 -14.02 9.93
C ARG A 114 -20.45 -14.10 9.12
N LEU A 115 -19.31 -13.75 9.73
CA LEU A 115 -18.02 -13.85 9.06
C LEU A 115 -17.55 -15.31 9.03
N HIS A 116 -17.69 -15.93 7.87
CA HIS A 116 -17.28 -17.33 7.64
C HIS A 116 -15.83 -17.44 7.12
N ALA A 117 -15.32 -18.65 6.98
CA ALA A 117 -14.08 -18.89 6.28
C ALA A 117 -14.26 -18.59 4.77
N PRO A 118 -13.21 -18.16 4.05
CA PRO A 118 -13.34 -17.88 2.62
C PRO A 118 -13.91 -19.08 1.84
N ASP A 119 -14.93 -18.80 1.03
CA ASP A 119 -15.52 -19.77 0.11
C ASP A 119 -14.77 -19.71 -1.25
N GLY A 120 -13.63 -20.38 -1.33
CA GLY A 120 -12.79 -20.38 -2.53
C GLY A 120 -11.63 -19.38 -2.53
N GLU A 121 -11.24 -18.92 -3.70
CA GLU A 121 -10.13 -17.95 -3.85
C GLU A 121 -10.55 -16.55 -3.38
N VAL A 122 -9.71 -15.93 -2.56
CA VAL A 122 -9.95 -14.56 -2.05
C VAL A 122 -9.69 -13.54 -3.15
N ALA A 123 -10.69 -12.72 -3.48
CA ALA A 123 -10.65 -11.70 -4.53
C ALA A 123 -10.07 -12.22 -5.87
N PRO A 124 -10.70 -13.22 -6.52
CA PRO A 124 -10.17 -13.90 -7.70
C PRO A 124 -9.88 -12.95 -8.87
N GLU A 125 -10.64 -11.84 -9.01
CA GLU A 125 -10.40 -10.80 -10.02
C GLU A 125 -9.07 -10.09 -9.82
N VAL A 126 -8.69 -9.82 -8.56
CA VAL A 126 -7.40 -9.18 -8.23
C VAL A 126 -6.26 -10.15 -8.49
N ILE A 127 -6.42 -11.41 -8.10
CA ILE A 127 -5.44 -12.47 -8.36
C ILE A 127 -5.24 -12.69 -9.87
N SER A 128 -6.32 -12.67 -10.64
CA SER A 128 -6.26 -12.77 -12.10
C SER A 128 -5.61 -11.54 -12.73
N ALA A 129 -5.95 -10.33 -12.25
CA ALA A 129 -5.31 -9.09 -12.72
C ALA A 129 -3.80 -9.09 -12.46
N LEU A 130 -3.33 -9.55 -11.30
CA LEU A 130 -1.90 -9.67 -10.99
C LEU A 130 -1.18 -10.59 -11.99
N LYS A 131 -1.77 -11.75 -12.32
CA LYS A 131 -1.22 -12.68 -13.32
C LYS A 131 -1.12 -12.03 -14.70
N LEU A 132 -2.13 -11.26 -15.11
CA LEU A 132 -2.14 -10.54 -16.38
C LEU A 132 -1.11 -9.41 -16.39
N VAL A 133 -1.10 -8.54 -15.35
CA VAL A 133 -0.14 -7.44 -15.22
C VAL A 133 1.30 -7.96 -15.26
N ARG A 134 1.60 -9.06 -14.56
CA ARG A 134 2.94 -9.64 -14.53
C ARG A 134 3.48 -10.00 -15.92
N ARG A 135 2.62 -10.46 -16.81
CA ARG A 135 3.00 -10.82 -18.19
C ARG A 135 3.37 -9.62 -19.05
N GLU A 136 2.77 -8.46 -18.75
CA GLU A 136 2.96 -7.21 -19.49
C GLU A 136 4.10 -6.34 -18.96
N LEU A 137 4.53 -6.55 -17.69
CA LEU A 137 5.55 -5.75 -17.07
C LEU A 137 6.95 -6.12 -17.54
N LYS A 138 7.80 -5.09 -17.70
CA LYS A 138 9.23 -5.27 -17.94
C LYS A 138 9.88 -6.06 -16.78
N PRO A 139 10.93 -6.83 -17.03
CA PRO A 139 11.65 -7.58 -15.99
C PRO A 139 12.14 -6.68 -14.83
N THR A 140 12.53 -5.44 -15.13
CA THR A 140 13.03 -4.46 -14.16
C THR A 140 11.94 -3.76 -13.34
N THR A 141 10.67 -3.85 -13.73
CA THR A 141 9.54 -3.22 -13.02
C THR A 141 8.98 -4.18 -11.98
N ALA A 142 8.97 -3.76 -10.72
CA ALA A 142 8.35 -4.53 -9.65
C ALA A 142 6.82 -4.49 -9.73
N LEU A 143 6.17 -5.58 -9.31
CA LEU A 143 4.72 -5.64 -9.13
C LEU A 143 4.41 -5.69 -7.63
N LEU A 144 3.63 -4.74 -7.15
CA LEU A 144 3.20 -4.66 -5.76
C LEU A 144 1.78 -5.20 -5.60
N GLY A 145 1.64 -6.12 -4.65
CA GLY A 145 0.37 -6.46 -4.04
C GLY A 145 0.12 -5.58 -2.82
N PHE A 146 -1.10 -5.62 -2.26
CA PHE A 146 -1.41 -4.88 -1.04
C PHE A 146 -2.65 -5.39 -0.33
N CYS A 147 -2.80 -4.97 0.94
CA CYS A 147 -4.05 -5.08 1.70
C CYS A 147 -4.23 -3.91 2.66
N GLY A 148 -5.43 -3.77 3.21
CA GLY A 148 -5.66 -2.93 4.40
C GLY A 148 -5.14 -3.63 5.66
N ALA A 149 -4.61 -2.86 6.62
CA ALA A 149 -4.30 -3.39 7.95
C ALA A 149 -5.58 -3.82 8.68
N PRO A 150 -5.51 -4.78 9.61
CA PRO A 150 -6.69 -5.29 10.32
C PRO A 150 -7.52 -4.19 10.98
N TRP A 151 -6.88 -3.21 11.65
CA TRP A 151 -7.57 -2.08 12.25
C TRP A 151 -8.25 -1.18 11.21
N THR A 152 -7.59 -0.91 10.10
CA THR A 152 -8.14 -0.10 9.00
C THR A 152 -9.39 -0.76 8.41
N LEU A 153 -9.41 -2.08 8.25
CA LEU A 153 -10.58 -2.82 7.79
C LEU A 153 -11.68 -2.87 8.86
N ALA A 154 -11.32 -3.12 10.12
CA ALA A 154 -12.27 -3.08 11.24
C ALA A 154 -12.96 -1.72 11.35
N ALA A 155 -12.26 -0.62 11.03
CA ALA A 155 -12.85 0.71 11.02
C ALA A 155 -14.05 0.81 10.06
N TYR A 156 -13.93 0.28 8.86
CA TYR A 156 -15.06 0.25 7.92
C TYR A 156 -16.15 -0.75 8.34
N LEU A 157 -15.76 -1.92 8.86
CA LEU A 157 -16.69 -2.97 9.25
C LEU A 157 -17.56 -2.56 10.45
N VAL A 158 -17.01 -1.86 11.43
CA VAL A 158 -17.73 -1.47 12.65
C VAL A 158 -18.50 -0.16 12.45
N GLU A 159 -17.89 0.86 11.83
CA GLU A 159 -18.59 2.12 11.54
C GLU A 159 -19.65 1.96 10.44
N GLY A 160 -19.43 1.07 9.49
CA GLY A 160 -20.26 0.90 8.29
C GLY A 160 -19.81 1.80 7.13
N ARG A 161 -19.00 2.83 7.37
CA ARG A 161 -18.44 3.77 6.38
C ARG A 161 -17.22 4.51 6.91
N GLY A 162 -16.53 5.21 6.03
CA GLY A 162 -15.48 6.13 6.45
C GLY A 162 -16.05 7.34 7.19
N VAL A 163 -15.68 7.50 8.45
CA VAL A 163 -16.08 8.64 9.29
C VAL A 163 -14.86 9.24 9.98
N LYS A 164 -14.99 10.52 10.39
CA LYS A 164 -13.91 11.17 11.14
C LYS A 164 -13.80 10.56 12.54
N GLU A 165 -12.56 10.24 12.98
CA GLU A 165 -12.23 9.80 14.33
C GLU A 165 -12.81 8.44 14.78
N PHE A 166 -13.62 7.78 13.98
CA PHE A 166 -14.19 6.44 14.23
C PHE A 166 -14.73 6.23 15.66
N PRO A 167 -15.71 7.04 16.12
CA PRO A 167 -16.19 7.00 17.51
C PRO A 167 -16.86 5.68 17.86
N THR A 168 -17.62 5.06 16.92
CA THR A 168 -18.31 3.79 17.17
C THR A 168 -17.29 2.66 17.33
N LEU A 169 -16.27 2.59 16.47
CA LEU A 169 -15.20 1.60 16.61
C LEU A 169 -14.44 1.75 17.92
N ARG A 170 -14.10 2.98 18.33
CA ARG A 170 -13.40 3.21 19.59
C ARG A 170 -14.25 2.86 20.80
N ALA A 171 -15.54 3.16 20.77
CA ALA A 171 -16.50 2.73 21.81
C ALA A 171 -16.63 1.21 21.85
N PHE A 172 -16.75 0.56 20.67
CA PHE A 172 -16.78 -0.90 20.55
C PHE A 172 -15.50 -1.54 21.12
N ALA A 173 -14.33 -0.98 20.78
CA ALA A 173 -13.04 -1.46 21.31
C ALA A 173 -12.94 -1.41 22.84
N ALA A 174 -13.58 -0.42 23.47
CA ALA A 174 -13.60 -0.27 24.91
C ALA A 174 -14.66 -1.16 25.60
N ALA A 175 -15.82 -1.32 24.98
CA ALA A 175 -16.96 -2.09 25.53
C ALA A 175 -16.82 -3.60 25.30
N GLU A 176 -16.30 -4.00 24.14
CA GLU A 176 -16.27 -5.39 23.67
C GLU A 176 -14.86 -5.80 23.18
N PRO A 177 -13.82 -5.73 24.05
CA PRO A 177 -12.45 -5.96 23.66
C PRO A 177 -12.20 -7.39 23.11
N GLU A 178 -12.89 -8.39 23.62
CA GLU A 178 -12.76 -9.79 23.17
C GLU A 178 -13.38 -9.99 21.76
N LEU A 179 -14.50 -9.32 21.48
CA LEU A 179 -15.10 -9.35 20.14
C LEU A 179 -14.20 -8.63 19.13
N LEU A 180 -13.62 -7.50 19.51
CA LEU A 180 -12.65 -6.80 18.67
C LEU A 180 -11.40 -7.67 18.41
N ASP A 181 -10.85 -8.32 19.44
CA ASP A 181 -9.69 -9.22 19.29
C ASP A 181 -10.00 -10.35 18.29
N THR A 182 -11.19 -10.94 18.40
CA THR A 182 -11.64 -11.99 17.47
C THR A 182 -11.78 -11.46 16.05
N LEU A 183 -12.37 -10.26 15.86
CA LEU A 183 -12.51 -9.63 14.55
C LEU A 183 -11.14 -9.36 13.93
N LEU A 184 -10.23 -8.74 14.69
CA LEU A 184 -8.87 -8.43 14.23
C LEU A 184 -8.08 -9.71 13.90
N GLY A 185 -8.29 -10.79 14.68
CA GLY A 185 -7.70 -12.11 14.41
C GLY A 185 -8.15 -12.70 13.07
N LYS A 186 -9.48 -12.67 12.80
CA LYS A 186 -10.04 -13.12 11.51
C LYS A 186 -9.49 -12.30 10.35
N LEU A 187 -9.50 -10.97 10.47
CA LEU A 187 -8.97 -10.07 9.43
C LEU A 187 -7.46 -10.25 9.19
N SER A 188 -6.68 -10.41 10.26
CA SER A 188 -5.24 -10.67 10.17
C SER A 188 -4.94 -11.96 9.39
N GLY A 189 -5.68 -13.04 9.69
CA GLY A 189 -5.55 -14.31 8.98
C GLY A 189 -5.91 -14.19 7.50
N LEU A 190 -7.06 -13.59 7.20
CA LEU A 190 -7.53 -13.39 5.82
C LEU A 190 -6.54 -12.54 5.01
N MET A 191 -6.03 -11.45 5.59
CA MET A 191 -5.09 -10.57 4.88
C MET A 191 -3.74 -11.25 4.64
N ALA A 192 -3.25 -12.08 5.56
CA ALA A 192 -2.04 -12.84 5.34
C ALA A 192 -2.20 -13.83 4.18
N ASP A 193 -3.30 -14.60 4.15
CA ASP A 193 -3.61 -15.52 3.05
C ASP A 193 -3.73 -14.78 1.71
N TYR A 194 -4.42 -13.65 1.71
CA TYR A 194 -4.59 -12.82 0.53
C TYR A 194 -3.27 -12.27 -0.01
N LEU A 195 -2.37 -11.79 0.85
CA LEU A 195 -1.04 -11.32 0.43
C LEU A 195 -0.16 -12.44 -0.13
N ILE A 196 -0.22 -13.63 0.48
CA ILE A 196 0.49 -14.82 -0.02
C ILE A 196 -0.06 -15.23 -1.40
N ALA A 197 -1.38 -15.20 -1.59
CA ALA A 197 -2.00 -15.48 -2.89
C ALA A 197 -1.61 -14.45 -3.96
N GLN A 198 -1.53 -13.15 -3.60
CA GLN A 198 -1.05 -12.11 -4.50
C GLN A 198 0.41 -12.34 -4.93
N HIS A 199 1.27 -12.75 -4.01
CA HIS A 199 2.65 -13.10 -4.34
C HIS A 199 2.71 -14.30 -5.27
N ALA A 200 1.96 -15.36 -4.99
CA ALA A 200 1.86 -16.53 -5.87
C ALA A 200 1.33 -16.17 -7.28
N ALA A 201 0.54 -15.11 -7.40
CA ALA A 201 0.04 -14.58 -8.66
C ALA A 201 1.04 -13.66 -9.39
N GLY A 202 2.22 -13.38 -8.81
CA GLY A 202 3.31 -12.65 -9.44
C GLY A 202 3.67 -11.30 -8.81
N ALA A 203 3.10 -10.94 -7.65
CA ALA A 203 3.56 -9.77 -6.90
C ALA A 203 4.98 -10.04 -6.34
N ASP A 204 5.88 -9.07 -6.50
CA ASP A 204 7.27 -9.16 -6.04
C ASP A 204 7.42 -8.78 -4.56
N ALA A 205 6.58 -7.87 -4.09
CA ALA A 205 6.50 -7.40 -2.71
C ALA A 205 5.08 -6.98 -2.39
N VAL A 206 4.78 -6.79 -1.12
CA VAL A 206 3.43 -6.40 -0.68
C VAL A 206 3.47 -5.19 0.26
N GLN A 207 2.40 -4.38 0.22
CA GLN A 207 2.24 -3.25 1.12
C GLN A 207 0.98 -3.39 1.97
N VAL A 208 1.14 -3.23 3.29
CA VAL A 208 0.03 -3.19 4.25
C VAL A 208 -0.27 -1.72 4.57
N PHE A 209 -1.51 -1.30 4.32
CA PHE A 209 -1.95 0.08 4.53
C PHE A 209 -2.66 0.23 5.87
N ASP A 210 -2.05 0.91 6.84
CA ASP A 210 -2.73 1.33 8.07
C ASP A 210 -3.02 2.84 8.05
N SER A 211 -4.22 3.15 7.55
CA SER A 211 -4.65 4.53 7.32
C SER A 211 -5.32 5.15 8.55
N TRP A 212 -5.76 4.34 9.51
CA TRP A 212 -6.62 4.80 10.60
C TRP A 212 -6.08 4.55 12.01
N ALA A 213 -4.87 4.00 12.15
CA ALA A 213 -4.24 3.78 13.46
C ALA A 213 -3.99 5.07 14.25
N GLY A 214 -3.89 6.21 13.58
CA GLY A 214 -3.62 7.51 14.20
C GLY A 214 -4.66 7.99 15.21
N VAL A 215 -5.85 7.37 15.25
CA VAL A 215 -6.88 7.68 16.26
C VAL A 215 -6.65 6.98 17.59
N LEU A 216 -5.68 6.07 17.68
CA LEU A 216 -5.37 5.29 18.87
C LEU A 216 -4.23 5.94 19.68
N SER A 217 -4.28 5.79 20.99
CA SER A 217 -3.10 6.00 21.83
C SER A 217 -2.05 4.91 21.58
N LEU A 218 -0.79 5.18 21.92
CA LEU A 218 0.27 4.15 21.83
C LEU A 218 -0.07 2.91 22.64
N SER A 219 -0.58 3.08 23.89
CA SER A 219 -0.94 1.96 24.77
C SER A 219 -2.08 1.10 24.18
N ASP A 220 -3.10 1.72 23.58
CA ASP A 220 -4.19 0.99 22.96
C ASP A 220 -3.72 0.27 21.70
N TRP A 221 -2.90 0.92 20.89
CA TRP A 221 -2.32 0.29 19.72
C TRP A 221 -1.45 -0.92 20.08
N GLU A 222 -0.56 -0.79 21.08
CA GLU A 222 0.29 -1.90 21.54
C GLU A 222 -0.52 -3.08 22.08
N ARG A 223 -1.61 -2.79 22.79
CA ARG A 223 -2.48 -3.81 23.39
C ARG A 223 -3.38 -4.50 22.35
N MET A 224 -4.03 -3.74 21.47
CA MET A 224 -5.09 -4.27 20.60
C MET A 224 -4.61 -4.60 19.18
N ILE A 225 -3.71 -3.79 18.61
CA ILE A 225 -3.40 -3.88 17.18
C ILE A 225 -2.10 -4.62 16.90
N LYS A 226 -1.06 -4.30 17.66
CA LYS A 226 0.29 -4.86 17.46
C LYS A 226 0.32 -6.39 17.37
N PRO A 227 -0.39 -7.17 18.22
CA PRO A 227 -0.34 -8.63 18.15
C PRO A 227 -0.85 -9.18 16.81
N HIS A 228 -1.93 -8.61 16.29
CA HIS A 228 -2.56 -9.04 15.04
C HIS A 228 -1.74 -8.61 13.82
N LEU A 229 -1.22 -7.38 13.85
CA LEU A 229 -0.41 -6.85 12.76
C LEU A 229 0.96 -7.56 12.69
N THR A 230 1.56 -7.87 13.84
CA THR A 230 2.80 -8.67 13.91
C THR A 230 2.58 -10.05 13.33
N ARG A 231 1.52 -10.77 13.74
CA ARG A 231 1.19 -12.11 13.22
C ARG A 231 0.97 -12.12 11.71
N LEU A 232 0.27 -11.09 11.17
CA LEU A 232 0.09 -10.93 9.72
C LEU A 232 1.44 -10.81 9.02
N LEU A 233 2.28 -9.88 9.49
CA LEU A 233 3.56 -9.60 8.88
C LEU A 233 4.54 -10.78 9.01
N GLU A 234 4.58 -11.46 10.14
CA GLU A 234 5.41 -12.67 10.34
C GLU A 234 4.99 -13.77 9.36
N ARG A 235 3.69 -14.08 9.26
CA ARG A 235 3.19 -15.11 8.36
C ARG A 235 3.51 -14.82 6.89
N VAL A 236 3.42 -13.56 6.47
CA VAL A 236 3.81 -13.13 5.12
C VAL A 236 5.34 -13.25 4.94
N GLY A 237 6.11 -12.92 5.98
CA GLY A 237 7.56 -13.03 5.96
C GLY A 237 8.06 -14.48 5.91
N ASP A 238 7.40 -15.39 6.60
CA ASP A 238 7.70 -16.83 6.57
C ASP A 238 7.52 -17.42 5.17
N ALA A 239 6.66 -16.81 4.34
CA ALA A 239 6.53 -17.14 2.92
C ALA A 239 7.61 -16.48 2.03
N GLY A 240 8.60 -15.78 2.61
CA GLY A 240 9.70 -15.14 1.88
C GLY A 240 9.31 -13.85 1.15
N ILE A 241 8.19 -13.22 1.49
CA ILE A 241 7.63 -12.07 0.76
C ILE A 241 8.14 -10.76 1.38
N PRO A 242 8.80 -9.86 0.63
CA PRO A 242 9.18 -8.53 1.11
C PRO A 242 7.96 -7.67 1.44
N ARG A 243 7.98 -6.99 2.59
CA ARG A 243 6.84 -6.25 3.15
C ARG A 243 7.15 -4.77 3.32
N ILE A 244 6.22 -3.94 2.89
CA ILE A 244 6.22 -2.50 3.15
C ILE A 244 5.05 -2.21 4.10
N MET A 245 5.35 -1.62 5.26
CA MET A 245 4.31 -1.20 6.20
C MET A 245 4.06 0.30 6.06
N PHE A 246 2.84 0.69 5.69
CA PHE A 246 2.45 2.10 5.55
C PHE A 246 1.67 2.59 6.76
N LEU A 247 2.15 3.71 7.34
CA LEU A 247 1.55 4.40 8.47
C LEU A 247 1.13 5.81 8.06
N GLN A 248 -0.15 6.14 8.28
CA GLN A 248 -0.71 7.45 7.97
C GLN A 248 -1.16 8.19 9.24
N ASN A 249 -0.87 9.50 9.29
CA ASN A 249 -1.38 10.43 10.31
C ASN A 249 -1.16 9.96 11.76
N ALA A 250 -0.07 9.26 12.01
CA ALA A 250 0.21 8.66 13.31
C ALA A 250 1.70 8.83 13.74
N PRO A 251 2.23 10.07 13.80
CA PRO A 251 3.64 10.28 14.14
C PRO A 251 4.00 9.76 15.53
N HIS A 252 3.05 9.73 16.47
CA HIS A 252 3.23 9.20 17.81
C HIS A 252 3.35 7.67 17.88
N LEU A 253 3.03 6.95 16.81
CA LEU A 253 3.15 5.50 16.70
C LEU A 253 4.38 5.04 15.89
N VAL A 254 5.14 5.97 15.32
CA VAL A 254 6.19 5.63 14.34
C VAL A 254 7.24 4.67 14.91
N ASP A 255 7.67 4.86 16.16
CA ASP A 255 8.65 3.97 16.79
C ASP A 255 8.11 2.55 17.02
N ALA A 256 6.83 2.42 17.30
CA ALA A 256 6.18 1.13 17.43
C ALA A 256 6.06 0.41 16.07
N TYR A 257 5.70 1.14 15.01
CA TYR A 257 5.65 0.59 13.65
C TYR A 257 7.04 0.22 13.11
N ALA A 258 8.07 1.00 13.41
CA ALA A 258 9.43 0.71 12.97
C ALA A 258 9.99 -0.60 13.56
N ARG A 259 9.39 -1.10 14.66
CA ARG A 259 9.76 -2.38 15.29
C ARG A 259 8.96 -3.57 14.78
N LEU A 260 7.97 -3.35 13.92
CA LEU A 260 7.21 -4.45 13.28
C LEU A 260 8.12 -5.24 12.32
N PRO A 261 7.84 -6.54 12.09
CA PRO A 261 8.64 -7.37 11.20
C PRO A 261 8.31 -7.08 9.71
N ALA A 262 8.72 -5.89 9.24
CA ALA A 262 8.63 -5.47 7.84
C ALA A 262 9.97 -4.90 7.39
N GLU A 263 10.35 -5.07 6.15
CA GLU A 263 11.62 -4.61 5.59
C GLU A 263 11.63 -3.11 5.36
N ALA A 264 10.48 -2.53 4.98
CA ALA A 264 10.36 -1.12 4.69
C ALA A 264 9.22 -0.45 5.47
N LEU A 265 9.47 0.78 5.93
CA LEU A 265 8.48 1.63 6.56
C LEU A 265 8.13 2.80 5.65
N ALA A 266 6.86 2.88 5.26
CA ALA A 266 6.31 3.99 4.48
C ALA A 266 5.52 4.93 5.40
N THR A 267 5.72 6.24 5.26
CA THR A 267 5.06 7.23 6.11
C THR A 267 4.51 8.40 5.30
N ASP A 268 3.59 9.13 5.91
CA ASP A 268 3.13 10.38 5.32
C ASP A 268 4.11 11.56 5.58
N TRP A 269 3.83 12.68 4.96
CA TRP A 269 4.68 13.90 4.96
C TRP A 269 4.81 14.60 6.31
N ARG A 270 4.10 14.17 7.35
CA ARG A 270 4.17 14.75 8.70
C ARG A 270 5.41 14.30 9.47
N LEU A 271 6.11 13.29 8.95
CA LEU A 271 7.31 12.74 9.53
C LEU A 271 8.55 13.16 8.73
N ASP A 272 9.62 13.47 9.43
CA ASP A 272 10.95 13.63 8.84
C ASP A 272 11.52 12.25 8.48
N LEU A 273 11.45 11.92 7.18
CA LEU A 273 11.86 10.60 6.68
C LEU A 273 13.36 10.35 6.85
N GLY A 274 14.19 11.39 6.71
CA GLY A 274 15.64 11.30 6.91
C GLY A 274 15.97 11.03 8.38
N LYS A 275 15.27 11.66 9.31
CA LYS A 275 15.41 11.36 10.74
C LYS A 275 14.99 9.93 11.04
N LEU A 276 13.87 9.48 10.48
CA LEU A 276 13.37 8.11 10.65
C LEU A 276 14.41 7.08 10.15
N GLN A 277 14.97 7.29 8.97
CA GLN A 277 15.99 6.41 8.41
C GLN A 277 17.24 6.32 9.29
N ARG A 278 17.68 7.44 9.87
CA ARG A 278 18.83 7.46 10.79
C ARG A 278 18.55 6.75 12.12
N LEU A 279 17.30 6.81 12.62
CA LEU A 279 16.91 6.14 13.87
C LEU A 279 16.75 4.62 13.68
N TYR A 280 16.37 4.21 12.48
CA TYR A 280 16.14 2.79 12.14
C TYR A 280 16.98 2.39 10.92
N PRO A 281 18.33 2.34 11.06
CA PRO A 281 19.24 2.14 9.93
C PRO A 281 19.10 0.79 9.26
N ASP A 282 18.46 -0.18 9.91
CA ASP A 282 18.20 -1.53 9.36
C ASP A 282 16.90 -1.60 8.54
N ARG A 283 16.14 -0.51 8.45
CA ARG A 283 14.90 -0.43 7.70
C ARG A 283 15.06 0.38 6.43
N ALA A 284 14.45 -0.09 5.35
CA ALA A 284 14.22 0.77 4.20
C ALA A 284 13.10 1.77 4.55
N VAL A 285 13.12 2.94 3.91
CA VAL A 285 12.07 3.96 4.08
C VAL A 285 11.43 4.29 2.74
N GLN A 286 10.13 4.54 2.76
CA GLN A 286 9.37 4.92 1.57
C GLN A 286 8.58 6.19 1.82
N GLY A 287 8.60 7.07 0.84
CA GLY A 287 7.84 8.32 0.84
C GLY A 287 8.75 9.51 0.60
N ASN A 288 8.35 10.71 1.06
CA ASN A 288 7.04 11.01 1.67
C ASN A 288 6.58 12.43 1.30
N ILE A 289 6.69 12.76 0.00
CA ILE A 289 6.30 14.09 -0.49
C ILE A 289 4.81 14.32 -0.24
N ASP A 290 4.45 15.50 0.29
CA ASP A 290 3.04 15.90 0.44
C ASP A 290 2.38 15.97 -0.95
N PRO A 291 1.31 15.18 -1.21
CA PRO A 291 0.60 15.23 -2.48
C PRO A 291 0.07 16.61 -2.86
N ALA A 292 -0.20 17.48 -1.87
CA ALA A 292 -0.67 18.84 -2.11
C ALA A 292 0.39 19.73 -2.78
N LEU A 293 1.68 19.47 -2.57
CA LEU A 293 2.77 20.22 -3.22
C LEU A 293 2.76 20.04 -4.74
N LEU A 294 2.26 18.92 -5.24
CA LEU A 294 2.14 18.68 -6.67
C LEU A 294 1.09 19.57 -7.33
N LEU A 295 0.12 20.09 -6.57
CA LEU A 295 -0.87 21.05 -7.04
C LEU A 295 -0.28 22.46 -7.22
N ALA A 296 0.81 22.75 -6.51
CA ALA A 296 1.45 24.07 -6.55
C ALA A 296 2.37 24.27 -7.78
N GLY A 297 2.47 23.27 -8.66
CA GLY A 297 3.19 23.33 -9.94
C GLY A 297 4.57 22.67 -9.93
N THR A 298 5.20 22.70 -11.10
CA THR A 298 6.42 21.92 -11.40
C THR A 298 7.62 22.34 -10.55
N ASP A 299 7.82 23.65 -10.33
CA ASP A 299 8.99 24.13 -9.60
C ASP A 299 8.92 23.80 -8.11
N VAL A 300 7.73 23.96 -7.50
CA VAL A 300 7.52 23.56 -6.11
C VAL A 300 7.71 22.05 -5.94
N THR A 301 7.15 21.25 -6.86
CA THR A 301 7.31 19.79 -6.85
C THR A 301 8.79 19.40 -6.98
N ARG A 302 9.52 19.99 -7.93
CA ARG A 302 10.96 19.71 -8.15
C ARG A 302 11.77 20.04 -6.91
N ASN A 303 11.55 21.20 -6.31
CA ASN A 303 12.29 21.63 -5.12
C ASN A 303 11.99 20.69 -3.92
N ALA A 304 10.72 20.40 -3.63
CA ALA A 304 10.35 19.47 -2.57
C ALA A 304 10.94 18.06 -2.78
N THR A 305 10.99 17.61 -4.05
CA THR A 305 11.64 16.33 -4.38
C THR A 305 13.12 16.38 -4.08
N ARG A 306 13.84 17.43 -4.51
CA ARG A 306 15.29 17.58 -4.24
C ARG A 306 15.59 17.68 -2.74
N GLU A 307 14.78 18.42 -1.99
CA GLU A 307 14.91 18.51 -0.52
C GLU A 307 14.78 17.13 0.14
N LEU A 308 13.77 16.33 -0.27
CA LEU A 308 13.63 14.95 0.20
C LEU A 308 14.86 14.09 -0.14
N LEU A 309 15.33 14.16 -1.38
CA LEU A 309 16.49 13.38 -1.84
C LEU A 309 17.77 13.74 -1.09
N GLN A 310 17.95 15.01 -0.69
CA GLN A 310 19.08 15.46 0.14
C GLN A 310 18.97 15.06 1.60
N ALA A 311 17.73 14.98 2.14
CA ALA A 311 17.48 14.65 3.54
C ALA A 311 17.59 13.15 3.84
N VAL A 312 17.38 12.28 2.84
CA VAL A 312 17.30 10.82 2.98
C VAL A 312 18.48 10.18 2.26
N ASP A 313 19.19 9.24 2.90
CA ASP A 313 20.24 8.45 2.25
C ASP A 313 19.66 7.59 1.12
N ALA A 314 20.37 7.47 0.01
CA ALA A 314 19.91 6.73 -1.17
C ALA A 314 19.72 5.24 -0.90
N THR A 315 20.51 4.66 -0.01
CA THR A 315 20.45 3.24 0.34
C THR A 315 19.17 2.92 1.11
N GLY A 316 18.28 2.14 0.52
CA GLY A 316 17.01 1.76 1.13
C GLY A 316 15.94 2.86 1.08
N HIS A 317 16.07 3.86 0.19
CA HIS A 317 15.04 4.87 -0.03
C HIS A 317 14.22 4.55 -1.28
N ILE A 318 12.91 4.49 -1.12
CA ILE A 318 11.91 4.38 -2.20
C ILE A 318 11.17 5.71 -2.27
N VAL A 319 11.32 6.44 -3.36
CA VAL A 319 10.63 7.72 -3.53
C VAL A 319 9.15 7.49 -3.79
N ASN A 320 8.31 8.14 -3.02
CA ASN A 320 6.86 8.11 -3.16
C ASN A 320 6.24 9.40 -2.59
N LEU A 321 4.95 9.56 -2.78
CA LEU A 321 4.18 10.54 -2.02
C LEU A 321 3.86 9.98 -0.63
N GLY A 322 3.61 10.87 0.33
CA GLY A 322 3.19 10.50 1.68
C GLY A 322 1.73 10.01 1.77
N HIS A 323 0.99 10.05 0.68
CA HIS A 323 -0.34 9.46 0.50
C HIS A 323 -0.67 9.38 -1.00
N GLY A 324 -1.86 8.89 -1.35
CA GLY A 324 -2.30 8.83 -2.74
C GLY A 324 -2.31 10.18 -3.45
N ILE A 325 -1.88 10.18 -4.71
CA ILE A 325 -1.92 11.37 -5.57
C ILE A 325 -3.34 11.95 -5.66
N LEU A 326 -3.45 13.28 -5.65
CA LEU A 326 -4.73 13.97 -5.70
C LEU A 326 -5.33 13.97 -7.11
N PRO A 327 -6.67 13.88 -7.24
CA PRO A 327 -7.34 13.76 -8.53
C PRO A 327 -7.10 14.91 -9.52
N THR A 328 -6.74 16.08 -9.00
CA THR A 328 -6.50 17.30 -9.79
C THR A 328 -5.03 17.60 -10.02
N THR A 329 -4.14 16.69 -9.64
CA THR A 329 -2.69 16.87 -9.83
C THR A 329 -2.34 16.99 -11.30
N PRO A 330 -1.60 18.05 -11.71
CA PRO A 330 -1.13 18.21 -13.08
C PRO A 330 -0.14 17.11 -13.46
N ILE A 331 -0.26 16.57 -14.67
CA ILE A 331 0.68 15.59 -15.23
C ILE A 331 2.12 16.13 -15.18
N ALA A 332 2.34 17.40 -15.56
CA ALA A 332 3.63 18.04 -15.54
C ALA A 332 4.32 18.04 -14.15
N SER A 333 3.54 18.09 -13.06
CA SER A 333 4.11 17.98 -11.72
C SER A 333 4.64 16.58 -11.43
N VAL A 334 3.96 15.52 -11.90
CA VAL A 334 4.47 14.15 -11.80
C VAL A 334 5.72 13.97 -12.62
N GLU A 335 5.77 14.52 -13.83
CA GLU A 335 6.96 14.52 -14.67
C GLU A 335 8.15 15.24 -14.00
N ALA A 336 7.89 16.39 -13.35
CA ALA A 336 8.91 17.14 -12.61
C ALA A 336 9.47 16.37 -11.41
N LEU A 337 8.63 15.63 -10.67
CA LEU A 337 9.07 14.75 -9.59
C LEU A 337 10.02 13.67 -10.13
N ILE A 338 9.57 12.92 -11.15
CA ILE A 338 10.34 11.81 -11.73
C ILE A 338 11.67 12.32 -12.29
N GLN A 339 11.65 13.48 -13.00
CA GLN A 339 12.85 14.09 -13.56
C GLN A 339 13.83 14.46 -12.44
N ALA A 340 13.39 15.04 -11.33
CA ALA A 340 14.26 15.38 -10.20
C ALA A 340 14.93 14.14 -9.60
N VAL A 341 14.21 13.01 -9.50
CA VAL A 341 14.79 11.74 -9.05
C VAL A 341 15.83 11.20 -10.02
N GLN A 342 15.60 11.34 -11.33
CA GLN A 342 16.54 10.88 -12.36
C GLN A 342 17.79 11.76 -12.47
N GLU A 343 17.68 13.07 -12.22
CA GLU A 343 18.80 14.01 -12.23
C GLU A 343 19.79 13.75 -11.09
N GLU A 344 19.30 13.38 -9.91
CA GLU A 344 20.16 13.06 -8.76
C GLU A 344 20.97 11.78 -8.96
N SER A 345 20.49 10.87 -9.79
CA SER A 345 21.12 9.57 -10.05
C SER A 345 22.29 9.64 -11.07
N ARG A 346 22.57 10.84 -11.60
CA ARG A 346 23.69 11.11 -12.52
C ARG A 346 24.86 11.74 -11.79
#